data_e3ca8740fd8645603e48d81e79b1d220
#
_entry.id   e3ca8740fd8645603e48d81e79b1d220
#
_cell.length_a   1.000
_cell.length_b   1.000
_cell.length_c   1.000
_cell.angle_alpha   90.00
_cell.angle_beta   90.00
_cell.angle_gamma   90.00
#
_symmetry.space_group_name_H-M   'P 1'
#
loop_
_entity.id
_entity.type
_entity.pdbx_description
1 polymer ?
#
loop_
_entity_poly.entity_id
_entity_poly.type
_entity_poly.pdbx_seq_one_letter_code
_entity_poly.pdbx_strand_id
1 'polypeptide(L)'
;MIDIEKVGVGYMEQLLIVEDDIGLNQGLCKALKTDARQIISCQDLKTAKEQLLCGGVSLILLDINLPDGSGLELLREIKENTPGIPVIL
;
A
#
# COMPACT_ATOMS: atom_id res chain seq x y z
N MET A 1 -21.56 0.59 19.54
CA MET A 1 -21.25 0.52 19.22
C MET A 1 -21.01 0.65 18.71
N ILE A 2 -21.12 0.90 18.29
CA ILE A 2 -20.91 0.99 17.76
C ILE A 2 -20.40 0.86 17.53
N ASP A 3 -20.41 0.79 17.37
CA ASP A 3 -19.86 0.64 17.05
C ASP A 3 -19.01 1.00 16.97
N ILE A 4 -18.98 1.30 17.82
CA ILE A 4 -17.96 1.59 17.47
C ILE A 4 -17.04 0.90 17.28
N GLU A 5 -17.16 0.03 17.52
CA GLU A 5 -16.46 -0.78 17.10
C GLU A 5 -16.52 -0.96 15.83
N LYS A 6 -17.42 -1.04 15.50
CA LYS A 6 -17.54 -1.03 14.17
C LYS A 6 -17.04 0.16 13.63
N VAL A 7 -17.09 1.09 14.39
CA VAL A 7 -16.44 2.32 14.11
C VAL A 7 -14.98 2.08 13.82
N GLY A 8 -14.39 1.11 14.47
CA GLY A 8 -13.01 0.76 14.26
C GLY A 8 -12.67 0.43 12.82
N VAL A 9 -13.65 -0.04 12.05
CA VAL A 9 -13.42 -0.36 10.65
C VAL A 9 -13.03 0.89 9.86
N GLY A 10 -13.63 2.03 10.16
CA GLY A 10 -13.32 3.27 9.47
C GLY A 10 -11.93 3.80 9.76
N TYR A 11 -11.27 3.27 10.78
CA TYR A 11 -9.94 3.71 11.17
C TYR A 11 -8.88 2.65 10.94
N MET A 12 -9.22 1.57 10.20
CA MET A 12 -8.24 0.55 9.87
C MET A 12 -7.17 1.14 8.97
N GLU A 13 -5.91 0.91 9.33
CA GLU A 13 -4.78 1.32 8.51
C GLU A 13 -4.75 0.48 7.23
N GLN A 14 -4.46 1.12 6.10
CA GLN A 14 -4.31 0.42 4.83
C GLN A 14 -2.86 0.51 4.38
N LEU A 15 -2.20 -0.63 4.30
CA LEU A 15 -0.82 -0.74 3.84
C LEU A 15 -0.81 -1.29 2.42
N LEU A 16 -0.26 -0.51 1.49
CA LEU A 16 -0.08 -0.94 0.12
C LEU A 16 1.33 -1.49 -0.04
N ILE A 17 1.46 -2.72 -0.49
CA ILE A 17 2.75 -3.36 -0.76
C ILE A 17 2.88 -3.54 -2.26
N VAL A 18 3.92 -2.94 -2.83
CA VAL A 18 4.21 -3.03 -4.27
C VAL A 18 5.53 -3.76 -4.46
N GLU A 19 5.45 -5.02 -4.82
CA GLU A 19 6.60 -5.92 -4.93
C GLU A 19 6.30 -7.00 -5.95
N ASP A 20 7.13 -7.13 -6.99
CA ASP A 20 6.87 -8.09 -8.07
C ASP A 20 7.32 -9.52 -7.74
N ASP A 21 8.25 -9.70 -6.81
CA ASP A 21 8.64 -11.03 -6.36
C ASP A 21 7.51 -11.61 -5.51
N ILE A 22 6.86 -12.64 -6.04
CA ILE A 22 5.67 -13.21 -5.41
C ILE A 22 5.97 -13.75 -4.01
N GLY A 23 7.08 -14.46 -3.86
CA GLY A 23 7.46 -15.02 -2.55
C GLY A 23 7.72 -13.95 -1.52
N LEU A 24 8.45 -12.91 -1.89
CA LEU A 24 8.75 -11.80 -1.00
C LEU A 24 7.47 -11.03 -0.67
N ASN A 25 6.63 -10.78 -1.67
CA ASN A 25 5.36 -10.09 -1.48
C ASN A 25 4.49 -10.84 -0.46
N GLN A 26 4.33 -12.15 -0.63
CA GLN A 26 3.53 -12.96 0.29
C GLN A 26 4.14 -12.99 1.69
N GLY A 27 5.46 -13.05 1.79
CA GLY A 27 6.15 -13.02 3.07
C GLY A 27 5.92 -11.71 3.81
N LEU A 28 5.98 -10.59 3.08
CA LEU A 28 5.72 -9.27 3.66
C LEU A 28 4.26 -9.15 4.11
N CYS A 29 3.33 -9.65 3.31
CA CYS A 29 1.91 -9.62 3.68
C CYS A 29 1.67 -10.37 4.99
N LYS A 30 2.28 -11.54 5.12
CA LYS A 30 2.14 -12.33 6.35
C LYS A 30 2.79 -11.64 7.54
N ALA A 31 4.00 -11.12 7.35
CA ALA A 31 4.77 -10.53 8.43
C ALA A 31 4.14 -9.26 8.97
N LEU A 32 3.47 -8.50 8.10
CA LEU A 32 2.96 -7.17 8.45
C LEU A 32 1.47 -7.14 8.76
N LYS A 33 0.79 -8.27 8.64
CA LYS A 33 -0.64 -8.33 8.92
C LYS A 33 -0.92 -8.17 10.40
N THR A 34 -1.89 -7.33 10.73
CA THR A 34 -2.40 -7.19 12.09
C THR A 34 -3.91 -7.04 12.03
N ASP A 35 -4.57 -7.14 13.19
CA ASP A 35 -6.02 -6.96 13.26
C ASP A 35 -6.45 -5.55 12.90
N ALA A 36 -5.54 -4.58 13.05
CA ALA A 36 -5.83 -3.17 12.79
C ALA A 36 -5.32 -2.70 11.43
N ARG A 37 -4.87 -3.62 10.58
CA ARG A 37 -4.25 -3.26 9.29
C ARG A 37 -4.80 -4.11 8.17
N GLN A 38 -5.27 -3.45 7.13
CA GLN A 38 -5.62 -4.10 5.88
C GLN A 38 -4.41 -4.03 4.96
N ILE A 39 -4.07 -5.14 4.31
CA ILE A 39 -2.95 -5.20 3.38
C ILE A 39 -3.47 -5.31 1.96
N ILE A 40 -2.98 -4.43 1.10
CA ILE A 40 -3.29 -4.45 -0.33
C ILE A 40 -2.00 -4.78 -1.05
N SER A 41 -1.98 -5.89 -1.77
CA SER A 41 -0.79 -6.42 -2.43
C SER A 41 -0.86 -6.14 -3.93
N CYS A 42 0.21 -5.53 -4.45
CA CYS A 42 0.35 -5.24 -5.88
C CYS A 42 1.70 -5.72 -6.36
N GLN A 43 1.81 -6.05 -7.64
CA GLN A 43 3.04 -6.58 -8.22
C GLN A 43 3.61 -5.68 -9.31
N ASP A 44 2.95 -4.59 -9.66
CA ASP A 44 3.39 -3.69 -10.71
C ASP A 44 2.90 -2.26 -10.46
N LEU A 45 3.41 -1.32 -11.25
CA LEU A 45 3.05 0.08 -11.13
C LEU A 45 1.59 0.33 -11.49
N LYS A 46 1.10 -0.32 -12.53
CA LYS A 46 -0.26 -0.10 -13.00
C LYS A 46 -1.27 -0.39 -11.91
N THR A 47 -1.15 -1.56 -11.28
CA THR A 47 -2.07 -1.97 -10.23
C THR A 47 -1.94 -1.06 -9.01
N ALA A 48 -0.70 -0.67 -8.68
CA ALA A 48 -0.48 0.25 -7.56
C ALA A 48 -1.15 1.59 -7.79
N LYS A 49 -1.04 2.14 -9.00
CA LYS A 49 -1.68 3.41 -9.34
C LYS A 49 -3.20 3.31 -9.23
N GLU A 50 -3.77 2.19 -9.66
CA GLU A 50 -5.21 1.95 -9.55
C GLU A 50 -5.66 1.94 -8.09
N GLN A 51 -4.88 1.29 -7.22
CA GLN A 51 -5.22 1.25 -5.81
C GLN A 51 -5.12 2.63 -5.15
N LEU A 52 -4.13 3.42 -5.55
CA LEU A 52 -3.99 4.77 -5.02
C LEU A 52 -5.16 5.66 -5.42
N LEU A 53 -5.70 5.47 -6.63
CA LEU A 53 -6.88 6.21 -7.08
C LEU A 53 -8.12 5.86 -6.27
N CYS A 54 -8.20 4.65 -5.73
CA CYS A 54 -9.32 4.26 -4.87
C CYS A 54 -9.31 4.99 -3.54
N GLY A 55 -8.16 5.49 -3.12
CA GLY A 55 -8.02 6.23 -1.87
C GLY A 55 -7.92 5.34 -0.64
N GLY A 56 -7.65 5.95 0.49
CA GLY A 56 -7.62 5.27 1.77
C GLY A 56 -6.30 4.62 2.14
N VAL A 57 -5.28 4.72 1.29
CA VAL A 57 -3.96 4.15 1.59
C VAL A 57 -3.25 4.99 2.64
N SER A 58 -2.78 4.35 3.72
CA SER A 58 -2.14 5.02 4.85
C SER A 58 -0.61 4.96 4.78
N LEU A 59 -0.06 3.92 4.17
CA LEU A 59 1.37 3.65 4.15
C LEU A 59 1.70 2.80 2.93
N ILE A 60 2.86 3.02 2.33
CA ILE A 60 3.27 2.28 1.13
C ILE A 60 4.65 1.68 1.33
N LEU A 61 4.78 0.38 1.06
CA LEU A 61 6.06 -0.29 0.86
C LEU A 61 6.25 -0.46 -0.63
N LEU A 62 7.32 0.10 -1.18
CA LEU A 62 7.49 0.22 -2.62
C LEU A 62 8.85 -0.30 -3.07
N ASP A 63 8.84 -1.28 -3.96
CA ASP A 63 10.05 -1.74 -4.63
C ASP A 63 10.40 -0.77 -5.75
N ILE A 64 11.68 -0.51 -5.93
CA ILE A 64 12.15 0.39 -6.97
C ILE A 64 12.08 -0.29 -8.34
N ASN A 65 12.42 -1.57 -8.41
CA ASN A 65 12.49 -2.28 -9.69
C ASN A 65 11.23 -3.10 -9.92
N LEU A 66 10.35 -2.59 -10.78
CA LEU A 66 9.09 -3.23 -11.09
C LEU A 66 9.05 -3.61 -12.57
N PRO A 67 8.23 -4.59 -12.96
CA PRO A 67 8.23 -5.07 -14.34
C PRO A 67 7.79 -4.02 -15.36
N ASP A 68 6.99 -3.06 -14.96
CA ASP A 68 6.46 -2.04 -15.85
C ASP A 68 7.01 -0.65 -15.57
N GLY A 69 8.11 -0.55 -14.83
CA GLY A 69 8.78 0.73 -14.63
C GLY A 69 9.50 0.84 -13.30
N SER A 70 9.85 2.07 -12.93
CA SER A 70 10.59 2.34 -11.70
C SER A 70 9.65 2.80 -10.59
N GLY A 71 9.83 2.21 -9.40
CA GLY A 71 9.11 2.67 -8.22
C GLY A 71 9.40 4.12 -7.87
N LEU A 72 10.56 4.64 -8.28
CA LEU A 72 10.90 6.05 -8.04
C LEU A 72 9.94 6.98 -8.80
N GLU A 73 9.46 6.56 -9.95
CA GLU A 73 8.47 7.31 -10.71
C GLU A 73 7.16 7.41 -9.91
N LEU A 74 6.73 6.29 -9.34
CA LEU A 74 5.54 6.27 -8.51
C LEU A 74 5.72 7.11 -7.25
N LEU A 75 6.90 7.05 -6.64
CA LEU A 75 7.21 7.87 -5.47
C LEU A 75 7.04 9.35 -5.77
N ARG A 76 7.51 9.79 -6.94
CA ARG A 76 7.37 11.19 -7.35
C ARG A 76 5.90 11.58 -7.48
N GLU A 77 5.09 10.73 -8.13
CA GLU A 77 3.67 11.00 -8.28
C GLU A 77 2.95 11.07 -6.93
N ILE A 78 3.31 10.18 -6.01
CA ILE A 78 2.72 10.19 -4.68
C ILE A 78 3.05 11.49 -3.95
N LYS A 79 4.29 11.94 -4.02
CA LYS A 79 4.70 13.17 -3.35
C LYS A 79 4.01 14.40 -3.92
N GLU A 80 3.70 14.38 -5.22
CA GLU A 80 3.01 15.49 -5.86
C GLU A 80 1.52 15.50 -5.58
N ASN A 81 0.89 14.33 -5.57
CA ASN A 81 -0.57 14.22 -5.51
C ASN A 81 -1.12 13.90 -4.12
N THR A 82 -0.36 13.15 -3.33
CA THR A 82 -0.78 12.74 -1.98
C THR A 82 0.40 12.82 -1.02
N PRO A 83 0.94 14.00 -0.76
CA PRO A 83 2.19 14.15 -0.02
C PRO A 83 2.13 13.66 1.42
N GLY A 84 0.94 13.46 1.97
CA GLY A 84 0.81 12.99 3.35
C GLY A 84 1.02 11.50 3.56
N ILE A 85 1.16 10.70 2.50
CA ILE A 85 1.30 9.26 2.65
C ILE A 85 2.78 8.88 2.78
N PRO A 86 3.20 8.27 3.90
CA PRO A 86 4.58 7.80 4.04
C PRO A 86 4.89 6.67 3.06
N VAL A 87 6.10 6.70 2.50
CA VAL A 87 6.57 5.67 1.56
C VAL A 87 7.90 5.13 2.06
N ILE A 88 8.00 3.80 2.16
CA ILE A 88 9.23 3.10 2.53
C ILE A 88 9.71 2.33 1.30
N LEU A 89 10.94 2.57 0.91
CA LEU A 89 11.56 1.92 -0.25
C LEU A 89 12.29 0.65 0.12
#